data_a64f53e1450d2dd2dac94e47058280b2
#
_entry.id   a64f53e1450d2dd2dac94e47058280b2
#
_cell.length_a   1.000
_cell.length_b   1.000
_cell.length_c   1.000
_cell.angle_alpha   90.00
_cell.angle_beta   90.00
_cell.angle_gamma   90.00
#
_symmetry.space_group_name_H-M   'P 1'
#
loop_
_entity.id
_entity.type
_entity.pdbx_description
1 polymer ?
#
loop_
_entity_poly.entity_id
_entity_poly.type
_entity_poly.pdbx_seq_one_letter_code
_entity_poly.pdbx_strand_id
1 'polypeptide(L)'
;MNDKDIIIALPKGRILKQVLPIFEKVGVIPENSFFNEKDRKLKFETNIPNIKLIIVRSFDVATFLIYGAAHIAIIGSDVLEEFNHIEIYSPIDLKIGLCRLVVATTQEILSDEDPLTWSYVRVATKYPNLTSEHFKKRGVHADCIKLNGAMEPVSYTHLTLPTSLI
;
A
#
# COMPACT_ATOMS: atom_id res chain seq x y z
N MET A 1 -10.80 11.04 -22.43
CA MET A 1 -11.07 9.62 -22.11
C MET A 1 -12.31 9.21 -22.87
N ASN A 2 -12.33 8.04 -23.54
CA ASN A 2 -13.58 7.52 -24.06
C ASN A 2 -14.49 7.20 -22.87
N ASP A 3 -15.68 7.77 -22.83
CA ASP A 3 -16.66 7.62 -21.74
C ASP A 3 -17.13 6.16 -21.47
N LYS A 4 -16.54 5.19 -22.18
CA LYS A 4 -16.87 3.76 -22.12
C LYS A 4 -15.78 2.88 -21.55
N ASP A 5 -14.56 3.39 -21.30
CA ASP A 5 -13.46 2.58 -20.82
C ASP A 5 -13.51 2.43 -19.29
N ILE A 6 -13.46 1.19 -18.81
CA ILE A 6 -13.26 0.86 -17.40
C ILE A 6 -11.76 0.70 -17.17
N ILE A 7 -11.20 1.52 -16.30
CA ILE A 7 -9.78 1.49 -15.95
C ILE A 7 -9.64 0.84 -14.58
N ILE A 8 -8.83 -0.22 -14.51
CA ILE A 8 -8.52 -0.93 -13.27
C ILE A 8 -7.08 -0.62 -12.87
N ALA A 9 -6.90 -0.02 -11.69
CA ALA A 9 -5.57 0.29 -11.15
C ALA A 9 -5.02 -0.87 -10.31
N LEU A 10 -3.78 -1.24 -10.59
CA LEU A 10 -3.07 -2.36 -9.99
C LEU A 10 -1.78 -1.91 -9.33
N PRO A 11 -1.44 -2.42 -8.14
CA PRO A 11 -0.17 -2.12 -7.48
C PRO A 11 0.97 -2.92 -8.11
N LYS A 12 2.13 -2.29 -8.34
CA LYS A 12 3.36 -3.00 -8.71
C LYS A 12 3.79 -4.00 -7.64
N GLY A 13 4.47 -5.04 -8.08
CA GLY A 13 5.19 -5.97 -7.20
C GLY A 13 4.39 -7.22 -6.84
N ARG A 14 4.45 -7.63 -5.59
CA ARG A 14 3.99 -8.94 -5.14
C ARG A 14 2.48 -9.15 -5.26
N ILE A 15 1.69 -8.14 -4.92
CA ILE A 15 0.22 -8.21 -5.04
C ILE A 15 -0.18 -8.40 -6.50
N LEU A 16 0.48 -7.71 -7.44
CA LEU A 16 0.23 -7.90 -8.87
C LEU A 16 0.33 -9.37 -9.27
N LYS A 17 1.41 -10.06 -8.84
CA LYS A 17 1.62 -11.49 -9.14
C LYS A 17 0.50 -12.39 -8.60
N GLN A 18 -0.12 -12.01 -7.49
CA GLN A 18 -1.23 -12.76 -6.89
C GLN A 18 -2.58 -12.44 -7.54
N VAL A 19 -2.72 -11.27 -8.13
CA VAL A 19 -3.94 -10.82 -8.82
C VAL A 19 -4.06 -11.43 -10.21
N LEU A 20 -2.96 -11.62 -10.94
CA LEU A 20 -2.97 -12.13 -12.30
C LEU A 20 -3.73 -13.45 -12.46
N PRO A 21 -3.56 -14.47 -11.59
CA PRO A 21 -4.35 -15.69 -11.67
C PRO A 21 -5.86 -15.48 -11.45
N ILE A 22 -6.25 -14.44 -10.70
CA ILE A 22 -7.67 -14.09 -10.52
C ILE A 22 -8.23 -13.52 -11.82
N PHE A 23 -7.48 -12.63 -12.49
CA PHE A 23 -7.87 -12.06 -13.77
C PHE A 23 -8.00 -13.12 -14.85
N GLU A 24 -7.07 -14.06 -14.90
CA GLU A 24 -7.11 -15.18 -15.83
C GLU A 24 -8.39 -16.04 -15.63
N LYS A 25 -8.74 -16.34 -14.37
CA LYS A 25 -9.97 -17.08 -14.05
C LYS A 25 -11.26 -16.38 -14.51
N VAL A 26 -11.29 -15.06 -14.50
CA VAL A 26 -12.45 -14.30 -14.97
C VAL A 26 -12.33 -13.89 -16.45
N GLY A 27 -11.30 -14.40 -17.15
CA GLY A 27 -11.12 -14.19 -18.58
C GLY A 27 -10.60 -12.79 -18.97
N VAL A 28 -10.00 -12.05 -18.04
CA VAL A 28 -9.34 -10.76 -18.33
C VAL A 28 -7.86 -11.00 -18.57
N ILE A 29 -7.43 -10.91 -19.82
CA ILE A 29 -6.05 -11.18 -20.23
C ILE A 29 -5.37 -9.90 -20.68
N PRO A 30 -4.30 -9.47 -19.99
CA PRO A 30 -3.53 -8.30 -20.41
C PRO A 30 -2.78 -8.54 -21.72
N GLU A 31 -2.47 -7.47 -22.44
CA GLU A 31 -1.58 -7.53 -23.62
C GLU A 31 -0.15 -7.99 -23.24
N ASN A 32 0.61 -8.50 -24.20
CA ASN A 32 1.94 -9.06 -23.96
C ASN A 32 2.94 -8.04 -23.38
N SER A 33 2.81 -6.76 -23.72
CA SER A 33 3.67 -5.69 -23.20
C SER A 33 3.54 -5.49 -21.69
N PHE A 34 2.43 -5.90 -21.09
CA PHE A 34 2.16 -5.87 -19.65
C PHE A 34 3.22 -6.64 -18.84
N PHE A 35 3.75 -7.71 -19.39
CA PHE A 35 4.73 -8.57 -18.73
C PHE A 35 6.18 -8.13 -18.93
N ASN A 36 6.41 -7.06 -19.74
CA ASN A 36 7.73 -6.55 -19.99
C ASN A 36 8.12 -5.50 -18.94
N GLU A 37 8.91 -5.90 -17.94
CA GLU A 37 9.39 -5.00 -16.87
C GLU A 37 10.24 -3.81 -17.38
N LYS A 38 10.80 -3.89 -18.59
CA LYS A 38 11.57 -2.81 -19.21
C LYS A 38 10.69 -1.77 -19.90
N ASP A 39 9.42 -2.11 -20.14
CA ASP A 39 8.47 -1.17 -20.71
C ASP A 39 8.10 -0.11 -19.67
N ARG A 40 8.15 1.15 -20.08
CA ARG A 40 7.75 2.30 -19.24
C ARG A 40 6.26 2.62 -19.36
N LYS A 41 5.54 1.86 -20.14
CA LYS A 41 4.09 1.98 -20.31
C LYS A 41 3.41 1.74 -18.96
N LEU A 42 2.47 2.60 -18.62
CA LEU A 42 1.68 2.48 -17.38
C LEU A 42 0.28 1.96 -17.64
N LYS A 43 -0.26 2.18 -18.84
CA LYS A 43 -1.62 1.78 -19.24
C LYS A 43 -1.54 0.68 -20.29
N PHE A 44 -2.28 -0.41 -20.09
CA PHE A 44 -2.25 -1.60 -20.91
C PHE A 44 -3.67 -1.96 -21.36
N GLU A 45 -3.75 -2.46 -22.58
CA GLU A 45 -5.00 -3.01 -23.12
C GLU A 45 -5.21 -4.44 -22.59
N THR A 46 -6.46 -4.92 -22.67
CA THR A 46 -6.80 -6.31 -22.39
C THR A 46 -7.51 -6.93 -23.60
N ASN A 47 -7.76 -8.24 -23.53
CA ASN A 47 -8.59 -8.93 -24.52
C ASN A 47 -10.04 -8.42 -24.55
N ILE A 48 -10.47 -7.63 -23.57
CA ILE A 48 -11.79 -7.00 -23.51
C ILE A 48 -11.63 -5.51 -23.87
N PRO A 49 -12.18 -5.05 -25.02
CA PRO A 49 -11.84 -3.73 -25.59
C PRO A 49 -12.09 -2.52 -24.68
N ASN A 50 -13.06 -2.62 -23.76
CA ASN A 50 -13.42 -1.52 -22.85
C ASN A 50 -12.80 -1.69 -21.44
N ILE A 51 -11.96 -2.69 -21.20
CA ILE A 51 -11.24 -2.88 -19.94
C ILE A 51 -9.76 -2.60 -20.16
N LYS A 52 -9.22 -1.66 -19.39
CA LYS A 52 -7.82 -1.26 -19.43
C LYS A 52 -7.20 -1.37 -18.04
N LEU A 53 -5.92 -1.73 -17.99
CA LEU A 53 -5.17 -1.87 -16.75
C LEU A 53 -4.16 -0.75 -16.65
N ILE A 54 -3.98 -0.20 -15.44
CA ILE A 54 -2.85 0.67 -15.11
C ILE A 54 -2.06 0.07 -13.97
N ILE A 55 -0.72 0.13 -14.08
CA ILE A 55 0.19 -0.36 -13.05
C ILE A 55 0.92 0.82 -12.43
N VAL A 56 0.70 1.04 -11.15
CA VAL A 56 1.32 2.14 -10.39
C VAL A 56 1.85 1.65 -9.05
N ARG A 57 2.51 2.50 -8.27
CA ARG A 57 2.93 2.17 -6.91
C ARG A 57 1.71 2.00 -6.00
N SER A 58 1.82 1.15 -4.97
CA SER A 58 0.68 0.81 -4.11
C SER A 58 -0.04 2.03 -3.53
N PHE A 59 0.70 3.04 -3.07
CA PHE A 59 0.10 4.28 -2.56
C PHE A 59 -0.56 5.12 -3.66
N ASP A 60 -0.02 5.10 -4.86
CA ASP A 60 -0.57 5.85 -6.00
C ASP A 60 -1.90 5.25 -6.48
N VAL A 61 -2.13 3.93 -6.26
CA VAL A 61 -3.38 3.26 -6.62
C VAL A 61 -4.59 3.94 -5.98
N ALA A 62 -4.51 4.25 -4.68
CA ALA A 62 -5.57 4.95 -3.97
C ALA A 62 -5.80 6.36 -4.56
N THR A 63 -4.73 7.08 -4.83
CA THR A 63 -4.79 8.41 -5.46
C THR A 63 -5.48 8.37 -6.82
N PHE A 64 -5.13 7.41 -7.68
CA PHE A 64 -5.75 7.25 -9.00
C PHE A 64 -7.25 6.97 -8.91
N LEU A 65 -7.68 6.21 -7.89
CA LEU A 65 -9.09 5.93 -7.65
C LEU A 65 -9.83 7.18 -7.17
N ILE A 66 -9.31 7.89 -6.17
CA ILE A 66 -9.93 9.07 -5.56
C ILE A 66 -10.14 10.18 -6.60
N TYR A 67 -9.15 10.40 -7.46
CA TYR A 67 -9.22 11.45 -8.49
C TYR A 67 -9.86 10.99 -9.80
N GLY A 68 -10.50 9.82 -9.85
CA GLY A 68 -11.22 9.33 -11.01
C GLY A 68 -10.35 8.95 -12.22
N ALA A 69 -9.04 8.80 -12.03
CA ALA A 69 -8.14 8.29 -13.06
C ALA A 69 -8.26 6.77 -13.23
N ALA A 70 -8.83 6.08 -12.23
CA ALA A 70 -9.25 4.69 -12.29
C ALA A 70 -10.68 4.56 -11.75
N HIS A 71 -11.42 3.58 -12.25
CA HIS A 71 -12.80 3.28 -11.85
C HIS A 71 -12.83 2.16 -10.80
N ILE A 72 -11.89 1.23 -10.88
CA ILE A 72 -11.70 0.12 -9.98
C ILE A 72 -10.23 0.08 -9.57
N ALA A 73 -9.95 -0.34 -8.34
CA ALA A 73 -8.59 -0.48 -7.86
C ALA A 73 -8.42 -1.74 -7.01
N ILE A 74 -7.24 -2.35 -7.09
CA ILE A 74 -6.82 -3.39 -6.14
C ILE A 74 -5.81 -2.76 -5.20
N ILE A 75 -6.19 -2.68 -3.93
CA ILE A 75 -5.46 -1.93 -2.91
C ILE A 75 -5.27 -2.83 -1.69
N GLY A 76 -4.14 -2.72 -1.00
CA GLY A 76 -3.97 -3.31 0.32
C GLY A 76 -4.84 -2.60 1.36
N SER A 77 -5.41 -3.32 2.30
CA SER A 77 -6.22 -2.74 3.39
C SER A 77 -5.43 -1.72 4.21
N ASP A 78 -4.13 -1.96 4.38
CA ASP A 78 -3.20 -1.04 5.04
C ASP A 78 -3.14 0.34 4.33
N VAL A 79 -3.07 0.35 3.01
CA VAL A 79 -3.08 1.59 2.22
C VAL A 79 -4.45 2.26 2.28
N LEU A 80 -5.52 1.47 2.19
CA LEU A 80 -6.88 1.98 2.26
C LEU A 80 -7.16 2.67 3.60
N GLU A 81 -6.78 2.03 4.69
CA GLU A 81 -6.90 2.59 6.05
C GLU A 81 -6.03 3.83 6.25
N GLU A 82 -4.80 3.84 5.69
CA GLU A 82 -3.91 5.01 5.77
C GLU A 82 -4.52 6.23 5.07
N PHE A 83 -5.14 6.04 3.90
CA PHE A 83 -5.82 7.13 3.19
C PHE A 83 -7.11 7.55 3.87
N ASN A 84 -7.84 6.61 4.49
CA ASN A 84 -9.09 6.84 5.21
C ASN A 84 -10.07 7.76 4.47
N HIS A 85 -10.25 7.53 3.15
CA HIS A 85 -11.07 8.38 2.31
C HIS A 85 -12.51 7.86 2.24
N ILE A 86 -13.46 8.69 2.63
CA ILE A 86 -14.87 8.32 2.81
C ILE A 86 -15.57 7.87 1.52
N GLU A 87 -15.07 8.29 0.36
CA GLU A 87 -15.69 7.99 -0.94
C GLU A 87 -15.19 6.66 -1.54
N ILE A 88 -14.25 5.96 -0.90
CA ILE A 88 -13.79 4.66 -1.39
C ILE A 88 -14.67 3.56 -0.81
N TYR A 89 -15.33 2.83 -1.70
CA TYR A 89 -16.09 1.64 -1.36
C TYR A 89 -15.30 0.38 -1.67
N SER A 90 -15.16 -0.51 -0.68
CA SER A 90 -14.45 -1.78 -0.79
C SER A 90 -15.44 -2.97 -0.73
N PRO A 91 -15.96 -3.42 -1.88
CA PRO A 91 -17.01 -4.45 -1.92
C PRO A 91 -16.49 -5.88 -1.74
N ILE A 92 -15.21 -6.13 -2.02
CA ILE A 92 -14.66 -7.49 -2.08
C ILE A 92 -13.29 -7.54 -1.40
N ASP A 93 -13.14 -8.48 -0.47
CA ASP A 93 -11.85 -8.90 0.06
C ASP A 93 -11.32 -10.07 -0.78
N LEU A 94 -10.21 -9.84 -1.48
CA LEU A 94 -9.55 -10.86 -2.32
C LEU A 94 -8.76 -11.90 -1.51
N LYS A 95 -8.54 -11.67 -0.22
CA LYS A 95 -7.78 -12.53 0.71
C LYS A 95 -6.37 -12.88 0.21
N ILE A 96 -5.74 -11.92 -0.45
CA ILE A 96 -4.36 -12.00 -0.96
C ILE A 96 -3.48 -10.96 -0.27
N GLY A 97 -2.16 -11.14 -0.33
CA GLY A 97 -1.21 -10.18 0.23
C GLY A 97 -1.30 -10.03 1.74
N LEU A 98 -1.68 -11.08 2.47
CA LEU A 98 -1.79 -11.04 3.92
C LEU A 98 -0.47 -10.56 4.54
N CYS A 99 -0.56 -9.53 5.37
CA CYS A 99 0.58 -8.94 6.07
C CYS A 99 0.14 -8.38 7.42
N ARG A 100 1.11 -8.04 8.24
CA ARG A 100 0.88 -7.39 9.53
C ARG A 100 1.84 -6.22 9.68
N LEU A 101 1.30 -5.06 9.99
CA LEU A 101 2.09 -3.89 10.37
C LEU A 101 2.57 -4.07 11.81
N VAL A 102 3.86 -3.90 12.04
CA VAL A 102 4.49 -4.03 13.36
C VAL A 102 5.38 -2.85 13.66
N VAL A 103 5.52 -2.52 14.93
CA VAL A 103 6.53 -1.57 15.41
C VAL A 103 7.84 -2.34 15.62
N ALA A 104 8.92 -1.83 15.09
CA ALA A 104 10.26 -2.38 15.28
C ALA A 104 11.18 -1.30 15.84
N THR A 105 12.11 -1.72 16.70
CA THR A 105 13.15 -0.86 17.26
C THR A 105 14.42 -1.67 17.49
N THR A 106 15.54 -1.01 17.83
CA THR A 106 16.79 -1.70 18.14
C THR A 106 16.73 -2.40 19.49
N GLN A 107 17.53 -3.46 19.64
CA GLN A 107 17.61 -4.19 20.90
C GLN A 107 18.14 -3.31 22.06
N GLU A 108 19.00 -2.34 21.75
CA GLU A 108 19.54 -1.38 22.71
C GLU A 108 18.43 -0.55 23.36
N ILE A 109 17.52 0.03 22.56
CA ILE A 109 16.38 0.82 23.06
C ILE A 109 15.48 -0.05 23.94
N LEU A 110 15.25 -1.32 23.55
CA LEU A 110 14.42 -2.24 24.35
C LEU A 110 15.10 -2.67 25.66
N SER A 111 16.43 -2.61 25.74
CA SER A 111 17.17 -2.92 26.95
C SER A 111 17.15 -1.76 27.95
N ASP A 112 17.14 -0.53 27.45
CA ASP A 112 17.25 0.67 28.25
C ASP A 112 15.90 1.22 28.69
N GLU A 113 14.83 0.96 27.92
CA GLU A 113 13.49 1.50 28.15
C GLU A 113 12.41 0.44 27.95
N ASP A 114 11.46 0.38 28.89
CA ASP A 114 10.23 -0.43 28.72
C ASP A 114 9.26 0.29 27.77
N PRO A 115 8.92 -0.30 26.62
CA PRO A 115 7.95 0.28 25.68
C PRO A 115 6.57 0.63 26.29
N LEU A 116 6.23 0.01 27.40
CA LEU A 116 4.97 0.27 28.12
C LEU A 116 5.00 1.60 28.88
N THR A 117 6.17 2.14 29.14
CA THR A 117 6.34 3.42 29.86
C THR A 117 6.51 4.63 28.92
N TRP A 118 6.56 4.40 27.63
CA TRP A 118 6.73 5.49 26.66
C TRP A 118 5.55 6.46 26.68
N SER A 119 5.82 7.75 26.80
CA SER A 119 4.87 8.84 26.63
C SER A 119 5.01 9.54 25.27
N TYR A 120 6.18 9.43 24.67
CA TYR A 120 6.54 10.03 23.39
C TYR A 120 7.44 9.08 22.59
N VAL A 121 7.19 8.99 21.28
CA VAL A 121 8.04 8.23 20.35
C VAL A 121 8.21 8.99 19.04
N ARG A 122 9.36 8.83 18.42
CA ARG A 122 9.61 9.28 17.05
C ARG A 122 9.64 8.07 16.13
N VAL A 123 8.81 8.06 15.09
CA VAL A 123 8.58 6.89 14.25
C VAL A 123 8.75 7.22 12.77
N ALA A 124 9.66 6.52 12.09
CA ALA A 124 9.78 6.57 10.63
C ALA A 124 8.81 5.56 10.01
N THR A 125 7.95 6.00 9.10
CA THR A 125 6.87 5.16 8.59
C THR A 125 6.39 5.59 7.20
N LYS A 126 5.81 4.63 6.46
CA LYS A 126 5.00 4.91 5.26
C LYS A 126 3.53 5.20 5.61
N TYR A 127 3.13 4.90 6.85
CA TYR A 127 1.75 4.91 7.32
C TYR A 127 1.58 5.86 8.53
N PRO A 128 1.78 7.18 8.37
CA PRO A 128 1.76 8.11 9.50
C PRO A 128 0.41 8.16 10.23
N ASN A 129 -0.72 8.02 9.52
CA ASN A 129 -2.03 8.07 10.12
C ASN A 129 -2.29 6.83 10.99
N LEU A 130 -2.05 5.64 10.43
CA LEU A 130 -2.18 4.37 11.16
C LEU A 130 -1.23 4.31 12.36
N THR A 131 0.01 4.77 12.18
CA THR A 131 1.01 4.80 13.24
C THR A 131 0.58 5.73 14.37
N SER A 132 0.16 6.95 14.04
CA SER A 132 -0.32 7.93 15.02
C SER A 132 -1.52 7.39 15.79
N GLU A 133 -2.49 6.79 15.12
CA GLU A 133 -3.67 6.20 15.75
C GLU A 133 -3.30 5.03 16.67
N HIS A 134 -2.35 4.17 16.24
CA HIS A 134 -1.87 3.05 17.04
C HIS A 134 -1.29 3.49 18.38
N PHE A 135 -0.42 4.50 18.36
CA PHE A 135 0.19 5.03 19.58
C PHE A 135 -0.77 5.85 20.43
N LYS A 136 -1.65 6.63 19.79
CA LYS A 136 -2.71 7.38 20.47
C LYS A 136 -3.63 6.48 21.29
N LYS A 137 -4.00 5.29 20.80
CA LYS A 137 -4.80 4.30 21.54
C LYS A 137 -4.10 3.80 22.81
N ARG A 138 -2.78 3.97 22.92
CA ARG A 138 -1.95 3.63 24.08
C ARG A 138 -1.58 4.82 24.95
N GLY A 139 -2.09 6.02 24.64
CA GLY A 139 -1.74 7.25 25.36
C GLY A 139 -0.34 7.78 25.04
N VAL A 140 0.29 7.29 23.97
CA VAL A 140 1.64 7.69 23.55
C VAL A 140 1.54 8.71 22.42
N HIS A 141 2.29 9.80 22.52
CA HIS A 141 2.42 10.76 21.42
C HIS A 141 3.46 10.28 20.42
N ALA A 142 3.06 10.10 19.17
CA ALA A 142 3.95 9.68 18.09
C ALA A 142 4.26 10.82 17.11
N ASP A 143 5.53 11.22 17.01
CA ASP A 143 6.04 12.11 15.96
C ASP A 143 6.39 11.26 14.73
N CYS A 144 5.54 11.29 13.72
CA CYS A 144 5.65 10.42 12.55
C CYS A 144 6.43 11.10 11.42
N ILE A 145 7.59 10.53 11.07
CA ILE A 145 8.39 10.96 9.93
C ILE A 145 8.01 10.11 8.73
N LYS A 146 7.35 10.72 7.74
CA LYS A 146 6.92 10.01 6.54
C LYS A 146 8.09 9.70 5.62
N LEU A 147 8.28 8.43 5.30
CA LEU A 147 9.25 7.93 4.33
C LEU A 147 8.54 7.25 3.16
N ASN A 148 9.09 7.42 1.96
CA ASN A 148 8.57 6.80 0.73
C ASN A 148 9.44 5.63 0.22
N GLY A 149 10.60 5.41 0.81
CA GLY A 149 11.62 4.43 0.39
C GLY A 149 12.10 3.52 1.49
N ALA A 150 13.36 3.10 1.40
CA ALA A 150 14.03 2.25 2.36
C ALA A 150 13.97 2.85 3.77
N MET A 151 13.43 2.09 4.71
CA MET A 151 13.33 2.49 6.13
C MET A 151 14.44 1.89 6.97
N GLU A 152 15.08 0.84 6.49
CA GLU A 152 16.11 0.08 7.20
C GLU A 152 17.28 0.95 7.68
N PRO A 153 17.80 1.92 6.89
CA PRO A 153 18.89 2.78 7.35
C PRO A 153 18.51 3.72 8.49
N VAL A 154 17.22 3.98 8.68
CA VAL A 154 16.73 4.93 9.69
C VAL A 154 16.66 4.29 11.08
N SER A 155 16.66 2.95 11.17
CA SER A 155 16.67 2.22 12.44
C SER A 155 17.96 2.45 13.26
N TYR A 156 19.03 2.94 12.62
CA TYR A 156 20.29 3.27 13.29
C TYR A 156 20.29 4.63 14.02
N THR A 157 19.20 5.40 13.95
CA THR A 157 19.14 6.76 14.49
C THR A 157 18.00 6.96 15.50
N HIS A 158 17.93 6.15 16.57
CA HIS A 158 16.94 6.30 17.67
C HIS A 158 15.49 6.48 17.22
N LEU A 159 15.08 5.81 16.13
CA LEU A 159 13.72 5.84 15.60
C LEU A 159 13.08 4.47 15.70
N THR A 160 11.85 4.40 16.18
CA THR A 160 11.03 3.20 16.07
C THR A 160 10.43 3.10 14.68
N LEU A 161 10.47 1.92 14.07
CA LEU A 161 9.95 1.67 12.73
C LEU A 161 8.72 0.78 12.78
N PRO A 162 7.56 1.19 12.23
CA PRO A 162 6.56 0.23 11.82
C PRO A 162 7.03 -0.41 10.51
N THR A 163 7.26 -1.71 10.56
CA THR A 163 7.65 -2.52 9.39
C THR A 163 6.55 -3.53 9.07
N SER A 164 6.17 -3.64 7.81
CA SER A 164 5.29 -4.71 7.36
C SER A 164 6.12 -6.00 7.24
N LEU A 165 5.96 -6.91 8.19
CA LEU A 165 6.46 -8.27 8.09
C LEU A 165 5.46 -9.14 7.32
N ILE A 166 6.00 -9.87 6.42
CA ILE A 166 5.27 -10.82 5.57
C ILE A 166 5.54 -12.22 6.08
#